data_a796c928853ee0e5fa8c7fa38efca6ac
#
_entry.id   a796c928853ee0e5fa8c7fa38efca6ac
#
_cell.length_a   1.000
_cell.length_b   1.000
_cell.length_c   1.000
_cell.angle_alpha   90.00
_cell.angle_beta   90.00
_cell.angle_gamma   90.00
#
_symmetry.space_group_name_H-M   'P 1'
#
loop_
_entity.id
_entity.type
_entity.pdbx_description
1 polymer ?
#
loop_
_entity_poly.entity_id
_entity_poly.type
_entity_poly.pdbx_seq_one_letter_code
_entity_poly.pdbx_strand_id
1 'polypeptide(L)'
;IRQKEKNPELEAVFVRRYKSELAKIKNTLFNAVFKVNKDRGHKIELKNNVYYFDGKPFVYLSALSVDGRTKGITSPNIELIIFDEFLIDSKKSRTNYLPEEPTYFLDYYNTVARPTDPNRKRCPVLFLANALTVVNPYFIFFNISFNENKIFQNKSICAEIIQNKEFEEQAKKSEFARLIKGTDYERYSIEAEFIYDNYDFIEEKTDIAKLMCCATIDGKTFGFWVDWKNGRVFMSEKHDPNFPRFY
;
A
#
# COMPACT_ATOMS: atom_id res chain seq x y z
N ILE A 1 -14.96 13.83 6.25
CA ILE A 1 -15.86 14.71 7.03
C ILE A 1 -16.52 15.73 6.14
N ARG A 2 -15.82 16.65 5.46
CA ARG A 2 -16.43 17.66 4.58
C ARG A 2 -17.40 17.07 3.54
N GLN A 3 -17.17 15.88 3.04
CA GLN A 3 -18.09 15.20 2.13
C GLN A 3 -19.32 14.67 2.87
N LYS A 4 -19.17 14.20 4.12
CA LYS A 4 -20.29 13.77 4.97
C LYS A 4 -21.20 14.94 5.35
N GLU A 5 -20.63 16.12 5.59
CA GLU A 5 -21.39 17.36 5.80
C GLU A 5 -22.27 17.70 4.59
N LYS A 6 -21.76 17.48 3.37
CA LYS A 6 -22.51 17.73 2.12
C LYS A 6 -23.48 16.62 1.76
N ASN A 7 -23.13 15.38 2.05
CA ASN A 7 -23.96 14.20 1.82
C ASN A 7 -24.08 13.40 3.13
N PRO A 8 -25.14 13.65 3.93
CA PRO A 8 -25.35 12.97 5.22
C PRO A 8 -25.48 11.46 5.14
N GLU A 9 -25.80 10.90 3.99
CA GLU A 9 -25.93 9.45 3.78
C GLU A 9 -24.62 8.79 3.34
N LEU A 10 -23.56 9.58 3.03
CA LEU A 10 -22.26 9.04 2.63
C LEU A 10 -21.68 8.16 3.72
N GLU A 11 -21.29 6.96 3.35
CA GLU A 11 -20.60 6.00 4.19
C GLU A 11 -19.26 5.59 3.55
N ALA A 12 -18.29 5.23 4.39
CA ALA A 12 -16.99 4.76 3.95
C ALA A 12 -16.59 3.50 4.73
N VAL A 13 -15.66 2.76 4.17
CA VAL A 13 -15.02 1.65 4.88
C VAL A 13 -13.54 1.96 5.03
N PHE A 14 -13.03 1.84 6.25
CA PHE A 14 -11.62 1.90 6.55
C PHE A 14 -11.08 0.50 6.79
N VAL A 15 -10.12 0.10 6.00
CA VAL A 15 -9.58 -1.26 5.96
C VAL A 15 -8.15 -1.26 6.48
N ARG A 16 -7.85 -2.21 7.36
CA ARG A 16 -6.51 -2.66 7.70
C ARG A 16 -6.36 -4.13 7.32
N ARG A 17 -5.15 -4.59 7.13
CA ARG A 17 -4.91 -6.00 6.77
C ARG A 17 -5.35 -6.95 7.87
N TYR A 18 -4.92 -6.71 9.10
CA TYR A 18 -5.21 -7.58 10.23
C TYR A 18 -6.06 -6.91 11.31
N LYS A 19 -6.89 -7.71 11.97
CA LYS A 19 -7.71 -7.25 13.10
C LYS A 19 -6.89 -6.66 14.24
N SER A 20 -5.68 -7.18 14.48
CA SER A 20 -4.76 -6.66 15.48
C SER A 20 -4.24 -5.26 15.17
N GLU A 21 -4.04 -4.94 13.89
CA GLU A 21 -3.64 -3.59 13.45
C GLU A 21 -4.80 -2.61 13.62
N LEU A 22 -6.00 -3.03 13.21
CA LEU A 22 -7.21 -2.23 13.38
C LEU A 22 -7.49 -1.92 14.87
N ALA A 23 -7.29 -2.89 15.76
CA ALA A 23 -7.50 -2.71 17.20
C ALA A 23 -6.61 -1.62 17.81
N LYS A 24 -5.40 -1.42 17.28
CA LYS A 24 -4.46 -0.40 17.77
C LYS A 24 -4.90 1.02 17.43
N ILE A 25 -5.55 1.21 16.28
CA ILE A 25 -5.85 2.55 15.76
C ILE A 25 -7.33 2.94 15.89
N LYS A 26 -8.23 1.96 16.09
CA LYS A 26 -9.68 2.21 16.05
C LYS A 26 -10.18 3.32 16.98
N ASN A 27 -9.51 3.57 18.10
CA ASN A 27 -9.92 4.61 19.03
C ASN A 27 -9.30 5.98 18.73
N THR A 28 -8.31 6.05 17.85
CA THR A 28 -7.52 7.26 17.59
C THR A 28 -7.61 7.78 16.16
N LEU A 29 -8.28 7.04 15.28
CA LEU A 29 -8.35 7.35 13.84
C LEU A 29 -8.78 8.80 13.52
N PHE A 30 -9.68 9.36 14.31
CA PHE A 30 -10.18 10.72 14.13
C PHE A 30 -9.64 11.75 15.14
N ASN A 31 -8.67 11.38 16.01
CA ASN A 31 -8.17 12.30 17.05
C ASN A 31 -7.62 13.59 16.47
N ALA A 32 -6.90 13.54 15.36
CA ALA A 32 -6.32 14.73 14.72
C ALA A 32 -7.37 15.77 14.27
N VAL A 33 -8.60 15.30 13.97
CA VAL A 33 -9.68 16.16 13.49
C VAL A 33 -10.82 16.34 14.50
N PHE A 34 -10.69 15.70 15.66
CA PHE A 34 -11.76 15.68 16.67
C PHE A 34 -12.10 17.06 17.18
N LYS A 35 -11.07 17.87 17.51
CA LYS A 35 -11.24 19.24 17.97
C LYS A 35 -11.94 20.11 16.95
N VAL A 36 -11.49 20.05 15.69
CA VAL A 36 -12.08 20.84 14.59
C VAL A 36 -13.56 20.51 14.40
N ASN A 37 -13.95 19.23 14.53
CA ASN A 37 -15.33 18.82 14.38
C ASN A 37 -16.20 19.24 15.57
N LYS A 38 -15.65 19.17 16.79
CA LYS A 38 -16.32 19.67 17.99
C LYS A 38 -16.57 21.19 17.88
N ASP A 39 -15.56 21.94 17.43
CA ASP A 39 -15.68 23.38 17.23
C ASP A 39 -16.73 23.78 16.18
N ARG A 40 -17.03 22.85 15.23
CA ARG A 40 -18.09 22.99 14.24
C ARG A 40 -19.47 22.45 14.70
N GLY A 41 -19.57 21.99 15.95
CA GLY A 41 -20.80 21.44 16.50
C GLY A 41 -21.12 20.00 16.11
N HIS A 42 -20.16 19.27 15.49
CA HIS A 42 -20.36 17.88 15.11
C HIS A 42 -19.88 16.90 16.19
N LYS A 43 -20.60 15.78 16.31
CA LYS A 43 -20.31 14.70 17.23
C LYS A 43 -19.86 13.44 16.47
N ILE A 44 -18.65 12.94 16.79
CA ILE A 44 -18.15 11.67 16.27
C ILE A 44 -18.09 10.66 17.41
N GLU A 45 -18.72 9.50 17.25
CA GLU A 45 -18.76 8.41 18.23
C GLU A 45 -18.39 7.09 17.59
N LEU A 46 -17.63 6.25 18.31
CA LEU A 46 -17.33 4.89 17.91
C LEU A 46 -18.22 3.90 18.66
N LYS A 47 -18.99 3.09 17.94
CA LYS A 47 -19.81 2.00 18.48
C LYS A 47 -19.69 0.78 17.59
N ASN A 48 -19.35 -0.39 18.16
CA ASN A 48 -19.29 -1.68 17.44
C ASN A 48 -18.50 -1.64 16.12
N ASN A 49 -17.31 -1.03 16.14
CA ASN A 49 -16.45 -0.83 14.95
C ASN A 49 -17.08 0.05 13.85
N VAL A 50 -18.02 0.87 14.18
CA VAL A 50 -18.60 1.88 13.27
C VAL A 50 -18.44 3.26 13.92
N TYR A 51 -17.84 4.18 13.19
CA TYR A 51 -17.90 5.58 13.55
C TYR A 51 -19.20 6.19 13.08
N TYR A 52 -19.87 6.90 13.98
CA TYR A 52 -21.08 7.66 13.73
C TYR A 52 -20.74 9.14 13.68
N PHE A 53 -21.31 9.84 12.74
CA PHE A 53 -21.24 11.29 12.62
C PHE A 53 -22.65 11.84 12.84
N ASP A 54 -22.84 12.59 13.91
CA ASP A 54 -24.14 13.13 14.35
C ASP A 54 -25.23 12.04 14.41
N GLY A 55 -24.88 10.88 14.94
CA GLY A 55 -25.80 9.76 15.10
C GLY A 55 -26.03 8.88 13.86
N LYS A 56 -25.52 9.27 12.68
CA LYS A 56 -25.61 8.46 11.45
C LYS A 56 -24.33 7.67 11.22
N PRO A 57 -24.39 6.43 10.68
CA PRO A 57 -23.20 5.67 10.28
C PRO A 57 -22.34 6.48 9.33
N PHE A 58 -21.01 6.40 9.52
CA PHE A 58 -20.07 7.18 8.71
C PHE A 58 -18.91 6.34 8.21
N VAL A 59 -18.17 5.68 9.11
CA VAL A 59 -17.03 4.86 8.70
C VAL A 59 -17.07 3.51 9.40
N TYR A 60 -17.17 2.46 8.62
CA TYR A 60 -17.05 1.07 9.07
C TYR A 60 -15.59 0.68 9.16
N LEU A 61 -15.19 0.06 10.25
CA LEU A 61 -13.85 -0.46 10.45
C LEU A 61 -13.82 -1.94 10.08
N SER A 62 -12.96 -2.31 9.17
CA SER A 62 -12.86 -3.65 8.61
C SER A 62 -11.43 -4.17 8.62
N ALA A 63 -11.27 -5.47 8.83
CA ALA A 63 -9.99 -6.15 8.71
C ALA A 63 -10.05 -7.15 7.55
N LEU A 64 -9.21 -6.95 6.54
CA LEU A 64 -9.19 -7.77 5.34
C LEU A 64 -9.07 -9.26 5.65
N SER A 65 -8.21 -9.64 6.61
CA SER A 65 -7.97 -11.04 7.02
C SER A 65 -9.20 -11.76 7.58
N VAL A 66 -10.20 -11.03 8.05
CA VAL A 66 -11.44 -11.58 8.64
C VAL A 66 -12.62 -11.37 7.72
N ASP A 67 -12.82 -10.13 7.30
CA ASP A 67 -14.04 -9.71 6.60
C ASP A 67 -14.00 -10.04 5.11
N GLY A 68 -12.82 -10.33 4.56
CA GLY A 68 -12.67 -10.78 3.18
C GLY A 68 -13.37 -12.12 2.88
N ARG A 69 -13.60 -12.95 3.91
CA ARG A 69 -14.33 -14.23 3.81
C ARG A 69 -15.76 -14.17 4.31
N THR A 70 -16.15 -13.11 4.98
CA THR A 70 -17.46 -12.96 5.61
C THR A 70 -18.23 -11.80 4.99
N LYS A 71 -19.53 -11.97 4.79
CA LYS A 71 -20.43 -10.92 4.30
C LYS A 71 -20.69 -9.87 5.40
N GLY A 72 -19.59 -9.29 5.96
CA GLY A 72 -19.70 -8.53 7.21
C GLY A 72 -20.23 -7.11 7.08
N ILE A 73 -19.96 -6.43 5.95
CA ILE A 73 -20.38 -5.04 5.74
C ILE A 73 -21.15 -4.97 4.44
N THR A 74 -22.44 -4.68 4.55
CA THR A 74 -23.31 -4.44 3.40
C THR A 74 -24.08 -3.17 3.65
N SER A 75 -23.71 -2.09 3.00
CA SER A 75 -24.50 -0.86 2.97
C SER A 75 -24.57 -0.34 1.54
N PRO A 76 -25.75 0.07 1.07
CA PRO A 76 -25.89 0.67 -0.26
C PRO A 76 -25.22 2.04 -0.36
N ASN A 77 -24.84 2.64 0.76
CA ASN A 77 -24.33 4.01 0.83
C ASN A 77 -22.80 4.10 0.91
N ILE A 78 -22.08 2.98 0.76
CA ILE A 78 -20.62 3.00 0.77
C ILE A 78 -20.12 3.63 -0.53
N GLU A 79 -19.51 4.82 -0.42
CA GLU A 79 -19.01 5.59 -1.55
C GLU A 79 -17.47 5.69 -1.57
N LEU A 80 -16.78 5.17 -0.55
CA LEU A 80 -15.32 5.18 -0.47
C LEU A 80 -14.82 4.00 0.36
N ILE A 81 -13.79 3.33 -0.13
CA ILE A 81 -13.00 2.38 0.63
C ILE A 81 -11.60 2.96 0.81
N ILE A 82 -11.07 2.94 2.03
CA ILE A 82 -9.72 3.38 2.36
C ILE A 82 -8.98 2.16 2.88
N PHE A 83 -7.95 1.72 2.18
CA PHE A 83 -7.04 0.67 2.64
C PHE A 83 -5.73 1.30 3.08
N ASP A 84 -5.55 1.37 4.38
CA ASP A 84 -4.41 2.02 5.00
C ASP A 84 -3.32 1.00 5.35
N GLU A 85 -2.05 1.38 5.17
CA GLU A 85 -0.87 0.53 5.29
C GLU A 85 -0.93 -0.71 4.37
N PHE A 86 -1.33 -0.51 3.10
CA PHE A 86 -1.38 -1.63 2.15
C PHE A 86 0.01 -2.18 1.79
N LEU A 87 1.09 -1.41 1.93
CA LEU A 87 2.46 -1.89 1.83
C LEU A 87 2.99 -2.31 3.20
N ILE A 88 3.74 -3.42 3.23
CA ILE A 88 4.34 -3.96 4.44
C ILE A 88 5.84 -3.67 4.44
N ASP A 89 6.34 -3.14 5.55
CA ASP A 89 7.77 -3.11 5.83
C ASP A 89 8.23 -4.50 6.29
N SER A 90 8.66 -5.32 5.34
CA SER A 90 9.08 -6.70 5.60
C SER A 90 10.32 -6.81 6.49
N LYS A 91 11.13 -5.74 6.59
CA LYS A 91 12.33 -5.72 7.45
C LYS A 91 12.00 -5.38 8.90
N LYS A 92 10.94 -4.60 9.14
CA LYS A 92 10.55 -4.16 10.49
C LYS A 92 9.36 -4.90 11.06
N SER A 93 8.50 -5.43 10.20
CA SER A 93 7.27 -6.09 10.59
C SER A 93 7.40 -7.62 10.51
N ARG A 94 6.86 -8.31 11.50
CA ARG A 94 6.64 -9.77 11.45
C ARG A 94 5.34 -10.13 10.71
N THR A 95 4.62 -9.14 10.20
CA THR A 95 3.39 -9.36 9.43
C THR A 95 3.75 -9.65 7.97
N ASN A 96 2.98 -10.53 7.34
CA ASN A 96 3.11 -10.87 5.93
C ASN A 96 1.87 -10.39 5.17
N TYR A 97 1.97 -10.31 3.85
CA TYR A 97 0.80 -10.22 2.99
C TYR A 97 -0.07 -11.48 3.16
N LEU A 98 -1.37 -11.33 3.00
CA LEU A 98 -2.24 -12.50 2.86
C LEU A 98 -1.90 -13.22 1.56
N PRO A 99 -2.12 -14.56 1.48
CA PRO A 99 -1.95 -15.28 0.23
C PRO A 99 -2.79 -14.62 -0.88
N GLU A 100 -2.17 -14.33 -2.03
CA GLU A 100 -2.82 -13.66 -3.17
C GLU A 100 -3.63 -12.40 -2.78
N GLU A 101 -3.09 -11.59 -1.89
CA GLU A 101 -3.79 -10.49 -1.25
C GLU A 101 -4.49 -9.52 -2.22
N PRO A 102 -3.93 -9.15 -3.40
CA PRO A 102 -4.64 -8.30 -4.34
C PRO A 102 -5.94 -8.93 -4.86
N THR A 103 -5.93 -10.22 -5.20
CA THR A 103 -7.14 -10.96 -5.60
C THR A 103 -8.15 -11.01 -4.46
N TYR A 104 -7.65 -11.32 -3.26
CA TYR A 104 -8.47 -11.36 -2.05
C TYR A 104 -9.12 -10.01 -1.75
N PHE A 105 -8.39 -8.91 -1.95
CA PHE A 105 -8.93 -7.57 -1.83
C PHE A 105 -10.01 -7.27 -2.89
N LEU A 106 -9.86 -7.73 -4.12
CA LEU A 106 -10.88 -7.57 -5.16
C LEU A 106 -12.17 -8.33 -4.83
N ASP A 107 -12.09 -9.51 -4.25
CA ASP A 107 -13.26 -10.26 -3.76
C ASP A 107 -13.96 -9.52 -2.62
N TYR A 108 -13.18 -8.97 -1.69
CA TYR A 108 -13.68 -8.10 -0.64
C TYR A 108 -14.37 -6.86 -1.21
N TYR A 109 -13.73 -6.17 -2.16
CA TYR A 109 -14.30 -5.02 -2.87
C TYR A 109 -15.66 -5.35 -3.51
N ASN A 110 -15.73 -6.46 -4.25
CA ASN A 110 -16.97 -6.91 -4.88
C ASN A 110 -18.08 -7.20 -3.87
N THR A 111 -17.73 -7.58 -2.65
CA THR A 111 -18.72 -7.83 -1.59
C THR A 111 -19.22 -6.52 -0.98
N VAL A 112 -18.31 -5.62 -0.66
CA VAL A 112 -18.60 -4.37 0.07
C VAL A 112 -19.18 -3.29 -0.84
N ALA A 113 -18.62 -3.14 -2.03
CA ALA A 113 -18.98 -2.11 -3.00
C ALA A 113 -19.92 -2.59 -4.10
N ARG A 114 -20.60 -3.74 -3.89
CA ARG A 114 -21.50 -4.31 -4.89
C ARG A 114 -22.56 -3.30 -5.28
N PRO A 115 -22.65 -2.91 -6.56
CA PRO A 115 -23.68 -2.00 -7.01
C PRO A 115 -25.05 -2.69 -6.90
N THR A 116 -25.91 -2.15 -6.06
CA THR A 116 -27.33 -2.57 -5.99
C THR A 116 -28.16 -1.88 -7.08
N ASP A 117 -27.62 -0.79 -7.65
CA ASP A 117 -28.18 -0.03 -8.75
C ASP A 117 -27.20 -0.02 -9.93
N PRO A 118 -27.61 -0.44 -11.16
CA PRO A 118 -26.78 -0.39 -12.36
C PRO A 118 -26.26 1.01 -12.70
N ASN A 119 -26.95 2.06 -12.30
CA ASN A 119 -26.59 3.46 -12.55
C ASN A 119 -25.62 4.01 -11.50
N ARG A 120 -25.34 3.26 -10.44
CA ARG A 120 -24.42 3.70 -9.38
C ARG A 120 -22.99 3.76 -9.93
N LYS A 121 -22.33 4.89 -9.69
CA LYS A 121 -20.89 5.03 -9.98
C LYS A 121 -20.11 4.00 -9.16
N ARG A 122 -19.00 3.50 -9.72
CA ARG A 122 -18.09 2.62 -8.99
C ARG A 122 -17.58 3.30 -7.72
N CYS A 123 -17.54 2.56 -6.63
CA CYS A 123 -16.95 3.03 -5.38
C CYS A 123 -15.43 3.16 -5.55
N PRO A 124 -14.83 4.35 -5.40
CA PRO A 124 -13.39 4.50 -5.44
C PRO A 124 -12.72 3.82 -4.25
N VAL A 125 -11.48 3.39 -4.46
CA VAL A 125 -10.61 2.86 -3.42
C VAL A 125 -9.39 3.76 -3.29
N LEU A 126 -9.09 4.17 -2.06
CA LEU A 126 -7.88 4.90 -1.72
C LEU A 126 -6.92 3.96 -0.98
N PHE A 127 -5.81 3.62 -1.62
CA PHE A 127 -4.73 2.87 -1.01
C PHE A 127 -3.70 3.85 -0.42
N LEU A 128 -3.39 3.71 0.86
CA LEU A 128 -2.44 4.56 1.57
C LEU A 128 -1.30 3.72 2.13
N ALA A 129 -0.08 4.15 1.92
CA ALA A 129 1.11 3.57 2.53
C ALA A 129 2.29 4.53 2.48
N ASN A 130 3.29 4.22 3.28
CA ASN A 130 4.61 4.82 3.12
C ASN A 130 5.32 4.23 1.90
N ALA A 131 6.23 4.98 1.28
CA ALA A 131 7.07 4.52 0.18
C ALA A 131 8.12 3.53 0.71
N LEU A 132 7.88 2.23 0.54
CA LEU A 132 8.74 1.16 1.03
C LEU A 132 9.54 0.50 -0.09
N THR A 133 8.83 -0.05 -1.07
CA THR A 133 9.40 -0.70 -2.25
C THR A 133 8.39 -0.71 -3.40
N VAL A 134 8.87 -0.57 -4.62
CA VAL A 134 8.03 -0.77 -5.82
C VAL A 134 7.79 -2.25 -6.09
N VAL A 135 8.60 -3.16 -5.52
CA VAL A 135 8.42 -4.60 -5.65
C VAL A 135 7.48 -5.10 -4.56
N ASN A 136 6.20 -5.07 -4.82
CA ASN A 136 5.16 -5.52 -3.90
C ASN A 136 4.00 -6.18 -4.65
N PRO A 137 3.17 -7.02 -3.98
CA PRO A 137 2.10 -7.77 -4.65
C PRO A 137 1.10 -6.89 -5.41
N TYR A 138 0.79 -5.70 -4.92
CA TYR A 138 -0.19 -4.83 -5.56
C TYR A 138 0.34 -4.18 -6.83
N PHE A 139 1.58 -3.68 -6.81
CA PHE A 139 2.17 -3.05 -7.99
C PHE A 139 2.42 -4.08 -9.09
N ILE A 140 2.86 -5.29 -8.72
CA ILE A 140 3.01 -6.40 -9.66
C ILE A 140 1.65 -6.79 -10.24
N PHE A 141 0.64 -7.01 -9.40
CA PHE A 141 -0.68 -7.46 -9.85
C PHE A 141 -1.38 -6.45 -10.78
N PHE A 142 -1.30 -5.16 -10.45
CA PHE A 142 -1.91 -4.09 -11.25
C PHE A 142 -1.00 -3.52 -12.32
N ASN A 143 0.21 -4.08 -12.49
CA ASN A 143 1.22 -3.63 -13.45
C ASN A 143 1.53 -2.13 -13.32
N ILE A 144 1.76 -1.68 -12.08
CA ILE A 144 2.07 -0.29 -11.74
C ILE A 144 3.58 -0.07 -11.87
N SER A 145 3.97 0.84 -12.77
CA SER A 145 5.35 1.28 -12.95
C SER A 145 5.38 2.81 -12.97
N PHE A 146 6.15 3.41 -12.07
CA PHE A 146 6.25 4.85 -11.95
C PHE A 146 7.16 5.44 -13.02
N ASN A 147 6.77 6.60 -13.55
CA ASN A 147 7.59 7.43 -14.44
C ASN A 147 8.52 8.36 -13.61
N GLU A 148 9.29 9.18 -14.31
CA GLU A 148 10.21 10.16 -13.70
C GLU A 148 9.49 11.16 -12.77
N ASN A 149 8.22 11.46 -13.03
CA ASN A 149 7.40 12.33 -12.19
C ASN A 149 6.80 11.60 -10.97
N LYS A 150 7.17 10.34 -10.73
CA LYS A 150 6.66 9.51 -9.62
C LYS A 150 5.14 9.32 -9.68
N ILE A 151 4.57 9.31 -10.89
CA ILE A 151 3.14 9.11 -11.14
C ILE A 151 2.96 7.94 -12.11
N PHE A 152 2.01 7.08 -11.80
CA PHE A 152 1.44 6.10 -12.72
C PHE A 152 -0.05 6.38 -12.89
N GLN A 153 -0.54 6.41 -14.12
CA GLN A 153 -1.96 6.62 -14.39
C GLN A 153 -2.41 5.80 -15.60
N ASN A 154 -3.54 5.12 -15.44
CA ASN A 154 -4.29 4.52 -16.52
C ASN A 154 -5.80 4.85 -16.38
N LYS A 155 -6.67 4.18 -17.14
CA LYS A 155 -8.13 4.43 -17.11
C LYS A 155 -8.78 4.14 -15.74
N SER A 156 -8.18 3.31 -14.90
CA SER A 156 -8.78 2.80 -13.66
C SER A 156 -7.96 3.10 -12.42
N ILE A 157 -6.67 3.35 -12.57
CA ILE A 157 -5.73 3.49 -11.44
C ILE A 157 -4.92 4.75 -11.63
N CYS A 158 -4.80 5.52 -10.55
CA CYS A 158 -3.82 6.59 -10.40
C CYS A 158 -3.00 6.28 -9.15
N ALA A 159 -1.69 6.16 -9.29
CA ALA A 159 -0.75 6.00 -8.19
C ALA A 159 0.25 7.16 -8.21
N GLU A 160 0.48 7.77 -7.06
CA GLU A 160 1.34 8.93 -6.90
C GLU A 160 2.20 8.77 -5.65
N ILE A 161 3.49 9.06 -5.78
CA ILE A 161 4.40 9.18 -4.64
C ILE A 161 4.40 10.64 -4.21
N ILE A 162 3.65 10.92 -3.15
CA ILE A 162 3.43 12.28 -2.65
C ILE A 162 4.66 12.75 -1.88
N GLN A 163 5.24 13.85 -2.30
CA GLN A 163 6.26 14.59 -1.58
C GLN A 163 5.64 15.86 -0.98
N ASN A 164 5.61 15.94 0.34
CA ASN A 164 5.09 17.12 1.03
C ASN A 164 6.25 18.02 1.49
N LYS A 165 6.65 18.97 0.66
CA LYS A 165 7.76 19.90 0.93
C LYS A 165 7.59 20.69 2.23
N GLU A 166 6.36 21.12 2.55
CA GLU A 166 6.10 21.85 3.82
C GLU A 166 6.33 20.94 5.02
N PHE A 167 5.89 19.69 4.94
CA PHE A 167 6.13 18.71 6.00
C PHE A 167 7.63 18.39 6.11
N GLU A 168 8.32 18.21 4.98
CA GLU A 168 9.77 17.97 4.95
C GLU A 168 10.54 19.12 5.60
N GLU A 169 10.20 20.38 5.28
CA GLU A 169 10.84 21.55 5.88
C GLU A 169 10.58 21.68 7.39
N GLN A 170 9.35 21.39 7.81
CA GLN A 170 9.00 21.40 9.25
C GLN A 170 9.68 20.24 9.98
N ALA A 171 9.66 19.05 9.38
CA ALA A 171 10.29 17.86 9.94
C ALA A 171 11.80 18.05 10.08
N LYS A 172 12.48 18.63 9.08
CA LYS A 172 13.93 18.94 9.11
C LYS A 172 14.34 19.91 10.21
N LYS A 173 13.42 20.71 10.73
CA LYS A 173 13.68 21.63 11.85
C LYS A 173 13.54 20.96 13.23
N SER A 174 13.00 19.76 13.31
CA SER A 174 12.81 19.05 14.57
C SER A 174 14.12 18.50 15.15
N GLU A 175 14.17 18.32 16.48
CA GLU A 175 15.30 17.63 17.12
C GLU A 175 15.47 16.21 16.62
N PHE A 176 14.36 15.55 16.33
CA PHE A 176 14.35 14.20 15.75
C PHE A 176 15.07 14.15 14.40
N ALA A 177 14.83 15.14 13.52
CA ALA A 177 15.53 15.19 12.23
C ALA A 177 17.04 15.37 12.38
N ARG A 178 17.49 16.11 13.41
CA ARG A 178 18.93 16.23 13.71
C ARG A 178 19.53 14.89 14.11
N LEU A 179 18.79 14.09 14.84
CA LEU A 179 19.22 12.75 15.29
C LEU A 179 19.36 11.75 14.15
N ILE A 180 18.46 11.82 13.16
CA ILE A 180 18.43 10.86 12.03
C ILE A 180 19.17 11.35 10.79
N LYS A 181 19.78 12.53 10.85
CA LYS A 181 20.45 13.17 9.72
C LYS A 181 21.53 12.27 9.11
N GLY A 182 21.48 12.09 7.79
CA GLY A 182 22.40 11.23 7.03
C GLY A 182 22.11 9.74 7.13
N THR A 183 21.01 9.33 7.74
CA THR A 183 20.60 7.92 7.80
C THR A 183 19.57 7.58 6.72
N ASP A 184 19.45 6.30 6.35
CA ASP A 184 18.38 5.81 5.47
C ASP A 184 16.99 6.10 6.04
N TYR A 185 16.90 6.25 7.36
CA TYR A 185 15.64 6.61 8.02
C TYR A 185 15.20 8.03 7.68
N GLU A 186 16.13 8.99 7.52
CA GLU A 186 15.81 10.35 7.07
C GLU A 186 15.20 10.34 5.67
N ARG A 187 15.84 9.63 4.74
CA ARG A 187 15.38 9.51 3.35
C ARG A 187 13.96 8.93 3.28
N TYR A 188 13.69 7.94 4.07
CA TYR A 188 12.39 7.31 4.15
C TYR A 188 11.32 8.18 4.83
N SER A 189 11.63 8.71 6.03
CA SER A 189 10.63 9.35 6.88
C SER A 189 10.34 10.80 6.48
N ILE A 190 11.31 11.46 5.87
CA ILE A 190 11.24 12.88 5.51
C ILE A 190 11.11 13.06 4.01
N GLU A 191 11.89 12.33 3.21
CA GLU A 191 12.00 12.54 1.76
C GLU A 191 11.07 11.64 0.93
N ALA A 192 10.31 10.75 1.58
CA ALA A 192 9.41 9.79 0.95
C ALA A 192 10.06 8.99 -0.20
N GLU A 193 11.33 8.61 -0.04
CA GLU A 193 12.03 7.75 -0.97
C GLU A 193 11.77 6.27 -0.67
N PHE A 194 11.72 5.44 -1.70
CA PHE A 194 11.65 3.99 -1.51
C PHE A 194 12.93 3.48 -0.87
N ILE A 195 12.83 2.89 0.33
CA ILE A 195 14.01 2.46 1.10
C ILE A 195 14.70 1.26 0.47
N TYR A 196 13.88 0.36 -0.11
CA TYR A 196 14.36 -0.98 -0.48
C TYR A 196 14.66 -1.13 -1.97
N ASP A 197 14.47 -0.07 -2.74
CA ASP A 197 14.77 -0.06 -4.18
C ASP A 197 16.17 0.52 -4.48
N ASN A 198 17.00 0.65 -3.46
CA ASN A 198 18.39 1.05 -3.62
C ASN A 198 19.17 -0.08 -4.30
N TYR A 199 19.91 0.28 -5.34
CA TYR A 199 20.83 -0.62 -6.06
C TYR A 199 21.93 -1.20 -5.15
N ASP A 200 22.13 -0.68 -3.94
CA ASP A 200 23.06 -1.18 -2.94
C ASP A 200 22.79 -2.62 -2.47
N PHE A 201 21.60 -3.16 -2.79
CA PHE A 201 21.22 -4.55 -2.52
C PHE A 201 21.42 -5.49 -3.70
N ILE A 202 21.90 -4.99 -4.84
CA ILE A 202 22.28 -5.84 -5.97
C ILE A 202 23.66 -6.41 -5.65
N GLU A 203 23.68 -7.65 -5.21
CA GLU A 203 24.94 -8.38 -5.10
C GLU A 203 25.44 -8.74 -6.49
N GLU A 204 26.70 -8.41 -6.76
CA GLU A 204 27.39 -8.94 -7.94
C GLU A 204 27.54 -10.45 -7.80
N LYS A 205 27.43 -11.16 -8.93
CA LYS A 205 27.64 -12.60 -8.95
C LYS A 205 29.07 -12.93 -8.49
N THR A 206 29.20 -13.96 -7.70
CA THR A 206 30.50 -14.45 -7.25
C THR A 206 31.30 -15.04 -8.43
N ASP A 207 32.63 -14.99 -8.36
CA ASP A 207 33.50 -15.55 -9.39
C ASP A 207 33.32 -17.07 -9.58
N ILE A 208 32.82 -17.77 -8.56
CA ILE A 208 32.56 -19.20 -8.60
C ILE A 208 31.15 -19.55 -9.12
N ALA A 209 30.28 -18.57 -9.31
CA ALA A 209 28.96 -18.80 -9.85
C ALA A 209 29.04 -19.25 -11.32
N LYS A 210 28.32 -20.33 -11.65
CA LYS A 210 28.22 -20.89 -13.00
C LYS A 210 26.92 -20.57 -13.65
N LEU A 211 26.95 -20.23 -14.94
CA LEU A 211 25.74 -20.03 -15.74
C LEU A 211 24.97 -21.34 -15.85
N MET A 212 23.71 -21.33 -15.41
CA MET A 212 22.84 -22.50 -15.42
C MET A 212 21.82 -22.48 -16.57
N CYS A 213 21.24 -21.31 -16.83
CA CYS A 213 20.30 -21.14 -17.94
C CYS A 213 20.24 -19.66 -18.33
N CYS A 214 19.66 -19.41 -19.49
CA CYS A 214 19.24 -18.10 -19.93
C CYS A 214 17.73 -18.09 -20.14
N ALA A 215 17.06 -16.99 -19.77
CA ALA A 215 15.65 -16.78 -20.05
C ALA A 215 15.45 -15.43 -20.71
N THR A 216 14.51 -15.38 -21.66
CA THR A 216 14.08 -14.14 -22.28
C THR A 216 12.78 -13.68 -21.61
N ILE A 217 12.84 -12.49 -21.01
CA ILE A 217 11.71 -11.88 -20.29
C ILE A 217 11.49 -10.51 -20.91
N ASP A 218 10.30 -10.26 -21.40
CA ASP A 218 9.94 -9.00 -22.08
C ASP A 218 10.93 -8.55 -23.16
N GLY A 219 11.42 -9.52 -23.97
CA GLY A 219 12.36 -9.27 -25.06
C GLY A 219 13.81 -9.06 -24.63
N LYS A 220 14.13 -9.10 -23.35
CA LYS A 220 15.50 -9.04 -22.81
C LYS A 220 15.94 -10.41 -22.34
N THR A 221 17.18 -10.78 -22.65
CA THR A 221 17.74 -12.06 -22.21
C THR A 221 18.60 -11.85 -20.96
N PHE A 222 18.34 -12.68 -19.96
CA PHE A 222 19.08 -12.71 -18.69
C PHE A 222 19.75 -14.07 -18.51
N GLY A 223 20.96 -14.07 -17.97
CA GLY A 223 21.64 -15.27 -17.50
C GLY A 223 21.36 -15.51 -16.02
N PHE A 224 21.05 -16.75 -15.66
CA PHE A 224 20.90 -17.20 -14.29
C PHE A 224 22.14 -17.97 -13.88
N TRP A 225 22.84 -17.43 -12.87
CA TRP A 225 24.12 -17.95 -12.39
C TRP A 225 23.95 -18.54 -11.00
N VAL A 226 24.44 -19.74 -10.76
CA VAL A 226 24.31 -20.44 -9.49
C VAL A 226 25.67 -20.60 -8.82
N ASP A 227 25.76 -20.12 -7.61
CA ASP A 227 26.82 -20.38 -6.67
C ASP A 227 26.39 -21.53 -5.74
N TRP A 228 26.78 -22.74 -6.13
CA TRP A 228 26.45 -23.95 -5.39
C TRP A 228 27.08 -24.02 -3.99
N LYS A 229 28.20 -23.36 -3.80
CA LYS A 229 28.89 -23.35 -2.51
C LYS A 229 28.14 -22.56 -1.46
N ASN A 230 27.56 -21.43 -1.86
CA ASN A 230 26.86 -20.52 -0.96
C ASN A 230 25.33 -20.60 -1.11
N GLY A 231 24.81 -21.46 -1.99
CA GLY A 231 23.37 -21.62 -2.21
C GLY A 231 22.68 -20.37 -2.76
N ARG A 232 23.36 -19.61 -3.64
CA ARG A 232 22.86 -18.35 -4.18
C ARG A 232 22.59 -18.43 -5.67
N VAL A 233 21.56 -17.72 -6.11
CA VAL A 233 21.24 -17.56 -7.54
C VAL A 233 21.31 -16.08 -7.89
N PHE A 234 22.03 -15.76 -8.94
CA PHE A 234 22.17 -14.38 -9.44
C PHE A 234 21.55 -14.29 -10.84
N MET A 235 20.81 -13.23 -11.09
CA MET A 235 20.31 -12.87 -12.40
C MET A 235 21.13 -11.70 -12.94
N SER A 236 21.59 -11.79 -14.20
CA SER A 236 22.42 -10.78 -14.84
C SER A 236 22.10 -10.64 -16.31
N GLU A 237 22.16 -9.43 -16.85
CA GLU A 237 22.11 -9.19 -18.29
C GLU A 237 23.38 -9.73 -19.01
N LYS A 238 24.48 -9.89 -18.28
CA LYS A 238 25.70 -10.55 -18.80
C LYS A 238 25.45 -12.05 -18.85
N HIS A 239 25.40 -12.62 -20.05
CA HIS A 239 25.18 -14.04 -20.29
C HIS A 239 26.01 -14.50 -21.52
N ASP A 240 26.17 -15.80 -21.68
CA ASP A 240 26.74 -16.36 -22.89
C ASP A 240 25.63 -16.41 -23.97
N PRO A 241 25.80 -15.71 -25.12
CA PRO A 241 24.82 -15.69 -26.20
C PRO A 241 24.53 -17.08 -26.80
N ASN A 242 25.47 -18.02 -26.68
CA ASN A 242 25.37 -19.38 -27.22
C ASN A 242 24.74 -20.37 -26.22
N PHE A 243 24.47 -19.93 -25.00
CA PHE A 243 23.87 -20.81 -23.98
C PHE A 243 22.38 -21.06 -24.27
N PRO A 244 21.85 -22.28 -24.04
CA PRO A 244 20.45 -22.61 -24.25
C PRO A 244 19.52 -21.61 -23.56
N ARG A 245 18.47 -21.14 -24.26
CA ARG A 245 17.51 -20.15 -23.80
C ARG A 245 16.15 -20.77 -23.57
N PHE A 246 15.49 -20.34 -22.52
CA PHE A 246 14.08 -20.60 -22.26
C PHE A 246 13.28 -19.32 -22.60
N TYR A 247 12.15 -19.47 -23.24
CA TYR A 247 11.27 -18.39 -23.68
C TYR A 247 9.96 -18.43 -22.90
#